data_0733d177b67dc661875628c377ee1765
#
_entry.id   0733d177b67dc661875628c377ee1765
#
_cell.length_a   1.000
_cell.length_b   1.000
_cell.length_c   1.000
_cell.angle_alpha   90.00
_cell.angle_beta   90.00
_cell.angle_gamma   90.00
#
_symmetry.space_group_name_H-M   'P 1'
#
loop_
_entity.id
_entity.type
_entity.pdbx_description
1 polymer ?
#
loop_
_entity_poly.entity_id
_entity_poly.type
_entity_poly.pdbx_seq_one_letter_code
_entity_poly.pdbx_strand_id
1 'polypeptide(L)'
;MQKKSIAVLFGGCSGEYNVSLSSAASVIENLDTEKYNLVLIGITQQGSWLRYSGTVEDIRNDRWYLHPSCIPSFFSPSREVRGLIELVHTEYHVTTIDVVFPVLHGKYGEDGTLQGLLELSGIPFVGCGMLSSALCMDKELAHKLVQAAGIDTPSSLTIHRSERMEEVLSEAEALGFPLFVKPARSGSSLGISKVNNRQELTTGIEHAFIHDSKVVIEQNINGFEVGCAVLGNSDPIIGVIDEIELQGHFFDFSEKYSLISSKIHLPARINEDTAMKVKESALTIYKTLGCRGFARVDMFLTTDGRMVFNEVNTIPGFTSNSRYPNMLQASGMTYADILNQLIELTIDEN
;
A
#
# COMPACT_ATOMS: atom_id res chain seq x y z
N MET A 1 -15.51 -15.06 26.38
CA MET A 1 -14.15 -15.33 25.82
C MET A 1 -13.27 -14.15 26.20
N GLN A 2 -11.98 -14.37 26.38
CA GLN A 2 -11.03 -13.26 26.59
C GLN A 2 -10.89 -12.47 25.28
N LYS A 3 -10.94 -11.13 25.36
CA LYS A 3 -10.76 -10.28 24.19
C LYS A 3 -9.36 -10.47 23.60
N LYS A 4 -9.24 -10.52 22.27
CA LYS A 4 -7.95 -10.56 21.58
C LYS A 4 -7.29 -9.19 21.61
N SER A 5 -5.96 -9.17 21.81
CA SER A 5 -5.16 -7.94 21.81
C SER A 5 -4.69 -7.63 20.38
N ILE A 6 -5.22 -6.57 19.80
CA ILE A 6 -4.89 -6.10 18.44
C ILE A 6 -3.97 -4.89 18.53
N ALA A 7 -2.75 -5.03 18.03
CA ALA A 7 -1.82 -3.92 17.95
C ALA A 7 -2.05 -3.14 16.64
N VAL A 8 -2.53 -1.91 16.72
CA VAL A 8 -2.67 -1.01 15.57
C VAL A 8 -1.41 -0.17 15.45
N LEU A 9 -0.67 -0.33 14.34
CA LEU A 9 0.55 0.43 14.03
C LEU A 9 0.22 1.59 13.12
N PHE A 10 0.70 2.80 13.44
CA PHE A 10 0.47 4.01 12.67
C PHE A 10 1.67 4.95 12.64
N GLY A 11 1.66 5.92 11.71
CA GLY A 11 2.74 6.87 11.50
C GLY A 11 3.78 6.36 10.50
N GLY A 12 5.04 6.23 10.90
CA GLY A 12 6.13 5.72 10.08
C GLY A 12 7.05 6.78 9.48
N CYS A 13 8.11 6.35 8.81
CA CYS A 13 9.17 7.23 8.29
C CYS A 13 9.00 7.56 6.79
N SER A 14 7.86 7.22 6.20
CA SER A 14 7.59 7.50 4.78
C SER A 14 7.00 8.90 4.56
N GLY A 15 6.97 9.34 3.30
CA GLY A 15 6.26 10.56 2.91
C GLY A 15 4.74 10.47 3.09
N GLU A 16 4.20 9.28 3.39
CA GLU A 16 2.78 9.01 3.59
C GLU A 16 2.36 8.99 5.08
N TYR A 17 3.20 9.52 5.95
CA TYR A 17 2.98 9.59 7.40
C TYR A 17 1.58 10.12 7.77
N ASN A 18 1.17 11.26 7.22
CA ASN A 18 -0.13 11.86 7.52
C ASN A 18 -1.31 11.02 7.03
N VAL A 19 -1.13 10.27 5.93
CA VAL A 19 -2.14 9.33 5.42
C VAL A 19 -2.32 8.17 6.39
N SER A 20 -1.21 7.68 6.96
CA SER A 20 -1.23 6.66 7.99
C SER A 20 -1.98 7.13 9.24
N LEU A 21 -1.76 8.34 9.73
CA LEU A 21 -2.49 8.89 10.88
C LEU A 21 -4.01 8.92 10.63
N SER A 22 -4.41 9.41 9.46
CA SER A 22 -5.83 9.51 9.08
C SER A 22 -6.47 8.13 8.90
N SER A 23 -5.77 7.20 8.25
CA SER A 23 -6.22 5.81 8.07
C SER A 23 -6.34 5.10 9.41
N ALA A 24 -5.35 5.23 10.30
CA ALA A 24 -5.36 4.61 11.61
C ALA A 24 -6.48 5.15 12.50
N ALA A 25 -6.73 6.45 12.47
CA ALA A 25 -7.87 7.04 13.18
C ALA A 25 -9.19 6.38 12.76
N SER A 26 -9.40 6.22 11.43
CA SER A 26 -10.60 5.55 10.91
C SER A 26 -10.66 4.07 11.31
N VAL A 27 -9.55 3.35 11.27
CA VAL A 27 -9.48 1.94 11.69
C VAL A 27 -9.82 1.80 13.18
N ILE A 28 -9.19 2.60 14.04
CA ILE A 28 -9.37 2.55 15.50
C ILE A 28 -10.83 2.86 15.90
N GLU A 29 -11.46 3.85 15.25
CA GLU A 29 -12.86 4.24 15.53
C GLU A 29 -13.87 3.16 15.11
N ASN A 30 -13.53 2.28 14.16
CA ASN A 30 -14.44 1.27 13.63
C ASN A 30 -14.11 -0.16 14.09
N LEU A 31 -13.01 -0.37 14.82
CA LEU A 31 -12.72 -1.66 15.44
C LEU A 31 -13.67 -1.93 16.61
N ASP A 32 -14.20 -3.15 16.66
CA ASP A 32 -15.14 -3.58 17.72
C ASP A 32 -14.42 -3.76 19.07
N THR A 33 -14.51 -2.75 19.93
CA THR A 33 -13.89 -2.77 21.25
C THR A 33 -14.59 -3.75 22.23
N GLU A 34 -15.77 -4.30 21.89
CA GLU A 34 -16.35 -5.40 22.65
C GLU A 34 -15.66 -6.74 22.38
N LYS A 35 -15.11 -6.92 21.18
CA LYS A 35 -14.36 -8.12 20.77
C LYS A 35 -12.85 -7.99 21.04
N TYR A 36 -12.27 -6.80 20.88
CA TYR A 36 -10.83 -6.59 20.85
C TYR A 36 -10.33 -5.60 21.91
N ASN A 37 -9.14 -5.89 22.47
CA ASN A 37 -8.35 -4.92 23.20
C ASN A 37 -7.39 -4.22 22.22
N LEU A 38 -7.47 -2.91 22.11
CA LEU A 38 -6.60 -2.15 21.21
C LEU A 38 -5.31 -1.74 21.92
N VAL A 39 -4.19 -2.05 21.26
CA VAL A 39 -2.84 -1.65 21.66
C VAL A 39 -2.32 -0.70 20.57
N LEU A 40 -2.32 0.61 20.83
CA LEU A 40 -1.93 1.60 19.84
C LEU A 40 -0.42 1.81 19.88
N ILE A 41 0.23 1.73 18.73
CA ILE A 41 1.68 1.87 18.59
C ILE A 41 1.94 2.88 17.48
N GLY A 42 2.43 4.06 17.87
CA GLY A 42 2.81 5.08 16.91
C GLY A 42 4.31 5.02 16.59
N ILE A 43 4.64 5.23 15.33
CA ILE A 43 6.01 5.37 14.84
C ILE A 43 6.17 6.81 14.37
N THR A 44 7.09 7.56 15.00
CA THR A 44 7.36 8.94 14.60
C THR A 44 8.04 9.00 13.23
N GLN A 45 8.06 10.17 12.61
CA GLN A 45 8.80 10.38 11.35
C GLN A 45 10.31 10.12 11.47
N GLN A 46 10.87 10.22 12.69
CA GLN A 46 12.27 9.90 13.00
C GLN A 46 12.50 8.42 13.33
N GLY A 47 11.44 7.60 13.35
CA GLY A 47 11.53 6.16 13.59
C GLY A 47 11.45 5.72 15.04
N SER A 48 11.05 6.58 15.96
CA SER A 48 10.81 6.19 17.35
C SER A 48 9.48 5.47 17.47
N TRP A 49 9.47 4.31 18.11
CA TRP A 49 8.27 3.50 18.36
C TRP A 49 7.76 3.77 19.77
N LEU A 50 6.51 4.14 19.89
CA LEU A 50 5.90 4.53 21.16
C LEU A 50 4.55 3.82 21.34
N ARG A 51 4.38 3.11 22.46
CA ARG A 51 3.07 2.70 22.93
C ARG A 51 2.30 3.94 23.31
N TYR A 52 1.09 4.08 22.78
CA TYR A 52 0.23 5.24 22.96
C TYR A 52 -1.11 4.85 23.60
N SER A 53 -1.62 5.67 24.52
CA SER A 53 -2.90 5.43 25.20
C SER A 53 -3.74 6.71 25.36
N GLY A 54 -3.57 7.67 24.43
CA GLY A 54 -4.36 8.89 24.36
C GLY A 54 -5.57 8.78 23.43
N THR A 55 -6.03 9.91 22.91
CA THR A 55 -7.24 10.00 22.07
C THR A 55 -6.95 9.78 20.59
N VAL A 56 -7.94 9.31 19.83
CA VAL A 56 -7.84 9.20 18.36
C VAL A 56 -7.69 10.58 17.71
N GLU A 57 -8.27 11.61 18.32
CA GLU A 57 -8.17 12.99 17.84
C GLU A 57 -6.72 13.52 17.90
N ASP A 58 -5.92 13.12 18.87
CA ASP A 58 -4.51 13.48 18.92
C ASP A 58 -3.69 12.78 17.84
N ILE A 59 -4.08 11.54 17.45
CA ILE A 59 -3.49 10.85 16.29
C ILE A 59 -3.82 11.65 15.02
N ARG A 60 -5.09 11.97 14.80
CA ARG A 60 -5.56 12.69 13.60
C ARG A 60 -4.90 14.06 13.42
N ASN A 61 -4.62 14.76 14.54
CA ASN A 61 -4.01 16.08 14.56
C ASN A 61 -2.48 16.07 14.71
N ASP A 62 -1.84 14.91 14.59
CA ASP A 62 -0.39 14.72 14.74
C ASP A 62 0.19 15.29 16.04
N ARG A 63 -0.52 15.08 17.16
CA ARG A 63 -0.12 15.49 18.52
C ARG A 63 0.13 14.31 19.44
N TRP A 64 -0.13 13.09 18.98
CA TRP A 64 -0.09 11.86 19.76
C TRP A 64 1.25 11.63 20.44
N TYR A 65 2.38 11.92 19.77
CA TYR A 65 3.75 11.68 20.26
C TYR A 65 4.16 12.64 21.39
N LEU A 66 3.41 13.72 21.60
CA LEU A 66 3.61 14.65 22.71
C LEU A 66 2.83 14.24 23.97
N HIS A 67 1.97 13.24 23.85
CA HIS A 67 1.10 12.84 24.94
C HIS A 67 1.90 12.12 26.05
N PRO A 68 1.65 12.41 27.34
CA PRO A 68 2.41 11.82 28.47
C PRO A 68 2.24 10.30 28.61
N SER A 69 1.27 9.69 27.94
CA SER A 69 1.11 8.24 27.91
C SER A 69 2.07 7.52 26.96
N CYS A 70 2.89 8.25 26.20
CA CYS A 70 3.82 7.63 25.27
C CYS A 70 4.95 6.93 26.04
N ILE A 71 5.10 5.62 25.73
CA ILE A 71 6.12 4.76 26.34
C ILE A 71 6.99 4.19 25.21
N PRO A 72 8.32 4.34 25.23
CA PRO A 72 9.19 3.69 24.26
C PRO A 72 8.95 2.19 24.22
N SER A 73 8.75 1.66 23.01
CA SER A 73 8.36 0.27 22.83
C SER A 73 8.90 -0.30 21.52
N PHE A 74 8.94 -1.62 21.40
CA PHE A 74 9.33 -2.32 20.17
C PHE A 74 8.86 -3.77 20.22
N PHE A 75 8.67 -4.39 19.06
CA PHE A 75 8.43 -5.83 18.99
C PHE A 75 9.73 -6.60 19.18
N SER A 76 9.67 -7.63 20.03
CA SER A 76 10.78 -8.57 20.16
C SER A 76 10.86 -9.48 18.93
N PRO A 77 12.04 -9.67 18.32
CA PRO A 77 12.22 -10.67 17.29
C PRO A 77 12.22 -12.11 17.85
N SER A 78 12.28 -12.28 19.18
CA SER A 78 12.22 -13.59 19.84
C SER A 78 10.80 -14.12 19.89
N ARG A 79 10.59 -15.30 19.33
CA ARG A 79 9.27 -15.99 19.34
C ARG A 79 8.80 -16.39 20.73
N GLU A 80 9.69 -16.47 21.71
CA GLU A 80 9.34 -16.76 23.10
C GLU A 80 8.57 -15.59 23.76
N VAL A 81 8.84 -14.36 23.31
CA VAL A 81 8.20 -13.15 23.85
C VAL A 81 6.81 -12.94 23.23
N ARG A 82 6.67 -13.09 21.92
CA ARG A 82 5.43 -12.91 21.13
C ARG A 82 4.62 -11.69 21.58
N GLY A 83 5.29 -10.53 21.67
CA GLY A 83 4.65 -9.34 22.21
C GLY A 83 5.45 -8.07 22.03
N LEU A 84 4.84 -6.98 22.49
CA LEU A 84 5.42 -5.67 22.57
C LEU A 84 6.23 -5.56 23.88
N ILE A 85 7.49 -5.14 23.77
CA ILE A 85 8.31 -4.76 24.92
C ILE A 85 8.16 -3.26 25.12
N GLU A 86 7.77 -2.87 26.31
CA GLU A 86 7.59 -1.48 26.75
C GLU A 86 8.65 -1.15 27.79
N LEU A 87 9.36 -0.02 27.62
CA LEU A 87 10.37 0.44 28.54
C LEU A 87 9.75 1.47 29.50
N VAL A 88 9.40 1.04 30.70
CA VAL A 88 8.82 1.88 31.75
C VAL A 88 9.87 2.15 32.81
N HIS A 89 10.36 3.38 32.88
CA HIS A 89 11.50 3.77 33.72
C HIS A 89 12.75 2.92 33.40
N THR A 90 13.09 1.97 34.27
CA THR A 90 14.24 1.06 34.12
C THR A 90 13.82 -0.41 33.96
N GLU A 91 12.53 -0.67 33.85
CA GLU A 91 11.97 -2.02 33.74
C GLU A 91 11.33 -2.28 32.37
N TYR A 92 11.41 -3.53 31.93
CA TYR A 92 10.73 -3.99 30.72
C TYR A 92 9.42 -4.66 31.08
N HIS A 93 8.36 -4.19 30.48
CA HIS A 93 7.06 -4.86 30.52
C HIS A 93 6.78 -5.49 29.15
N VAL A 94 6.14 -6.66 29.18
CA VAL A 94 5.73 -7.36 27.95
C VAL A 94 4.23 -7.37 27.85
N THR A 95 3.71 -6.78 26.79
CA THR A 95 2.29 -6.85 26.44
C THR A 95 2.12 -7.89 25.33
N THR A 96 1.39 -8.97 25.63
CA THR A 96 1.08 -10.01 24.63
C THR A 96 0.18 -9.44 23.54
N ILE A 97 0.54 -9.71 22.29
CA ILE A 97 -0.19 -9.30 21.08
C ILE A 97 -0.68 -10.53 20.34
N ASP A 98 -1.97 -10.63 20.10
CA ASP A 98 -2.56 -11.71 19.30
C ASP A 98 -2.44 -11.45 17.81
N VAL A 99 -2.67 -10.20 17.36
CA VAL A 99 -2.57 -9.78 15.95
C VAL A 99 -2.03 -8.36 15.86
N VAL A 100 -1.17 -8.11 14.89
CA VAL A 100 -0.77 -6.75 14.49
C VAL A 100 -1.58 -6.31 13.28
N PHE A 101 -2.16 -5.12 13.34
CA PHE A 101 -2.83 -4.45 12.23
C PHE A 101 -1.96 -3.26 11.77
N PRO A 102 -1.10 -3.44 10.75
CA PRO A 102 -0.30 -2.34 10.22
C PRO A 102 -1.19 -1.39 9.41
N VAL A 103 -1.10 -0.10 9.74
CA VAL A 103 -1.71 0.99 8.97
C VAL A 103 -0.59 1.96 8.60
N LEU A 104 0.43 1.42 7.94
CA LEU A 104 1.65 2.13 7.54
C LEU A 104 1.75 2.10 6.03
N HIS A 105 1.83 3.27 5.40
CA HIS A 105 1.89 3.37 3.96
C HIS A 105 3.33 3.65 3.47
N GLY A 106 3.66 3.11 2.29
CA GLY A 106 4.94 3.32 1.63
C GLY A 106 6.12 2.62 2.29
N LYS A 107 7.29 3.27 2.20
CA LYS A 107 8.57 2.70 2.65
C LYS A 107 8.55 2.34 4.14
N TYR A 108 9.13 1.19 4.48
CA TYR A 108 9.17 0.56 5.81
C TYR A 108 7.80 0.08 6.33
N GLY A 109 6.69 0.35 5.63
CA GLY A 109 5.37 -0.16 5.95
C GLY A 109 4.89 -1.23 4.97
N GLU A 110 5.07 -1.00 3.65
CA GLU A 110 4.58 -1.86 2.57
C GLU A 110 5.69 -2.61 1.82
N ASP A 111 6.96 -2.44 2.17
CA ASP A 111 8.13 -2.95 1.44
C ASP A 111 8.69 -4.28 1.97
N GLY A 112 7.99 -4.93 2.88
CA GLY A 112 8.42 -6.18 3.51
C GLY A 112 9.28 -6.01 4.76
N THR A 113 9.78 -4.80 5.05
CA THR A 113 10.67 -4.55 6.21
C THR A 113 9.96 -4.79 7.53
N LEU A 114 8.77 -4.21 7.72
CA LEU A 114 7.94 -4.45 8.91
C LEU A 114 7.47 -5.90 8.98
N GLN A 115 7.02 -6.43 7.86
CA GLN A 115 6.51 -7.79 7.75
C GLN A 115 7.59 -8.81 8.15
N GLY A 116 8.84 -8.58 7.73
CA GLY A 116 9.97 -9.42 8.13
C GLY A 116 10.22 -9.40 9.65
N LEU A 117 10.10 -8.25 10.31
CA LEU A 117 10.17 -8.16 11.78
C LEU A 117 9.06 -8.97 12.44
N LEU A 118 7.82 -8.85 11.96
CA LEU A 118 6.66 -9.54 12.51
C LEU A 118 6.73 -11.07 12.26
N GLU A 119 7.22 -11.51 11.10
CA GLU A 119 7.47 -12.92 10.80
C GLU A 119 8.55 -13.52 11.73
N LEU A 120 9.63 -12.78 12.01
CA LEU A 120 10.64 -13.20 12.98
C LEU A 120 10.05 -13.34 14.38
N SER A 121 9.25 -12.38 14.83
CA SER A 121 8.62 -12.39 16.15
C SER A 121 7.56 -13.48 16.31
N GLY A 122 7.06 -14.05 15.21
CA GLY A 122 6.00 -15.05 15.21
C GLY A 122 4.64 -14.48 15.63
N ILE A 123 4.44 -13.14 15.52
CA ILE A 123 3.16 -12.50 15.80
C ILE A 123 2.38 -12.42 14.49
N PRO A 124 1.14 -12.95 14.42
CA PRO A 124 0.27 -12.82 13.27
C PRO A 124 0.01 -11.35 12.93
N PHE A 125 -0.08 -11.03 11.64
CA PHE A 125 -0.38 -9.67 11.21
C PHE A 125 -1.29 -9.64 9.99
N VAL A 126 -2.11 -8.61 9.91
CA VAL A 126 -3.04 -8.36 8.81
C VAL A 126 -2.28 -7.93 7.57
N GLY A 127 -2.59 -8.56 6.44
CA GLY A 127 -2.07 -8.19 5.12
C GLY A 127 -0.99 -9.12 4.57
N CYS A 128 -0.36 -8.66 3.51
CA CYS A 128 0.64 -9.41 2.76
C CYS A 128 1.89 -9.71 3.59
N GLY A 129 2.50 -10.89 3.38
CA GLY A 129 3.76 -11.29 4.00
C GLY A 129 4.96 -10.51 3.44
N MET A 130 6.14 -10.75 4.02
CA MET A 130 7.38 -10.04 3.69
C MET A 130 7.71 -10.13 2.19
N LEU A 131 7.70 -11.33 1.61
CA LEU A 131 8.06 -11.52 0.20
C LEU A 131 7.09 -10.81 -0.74
N SER A 132 5.79 -10.99 -0.53
CA SER A 132 4.74 -10.35 -1.36
C SER A 132 4.80 -8.83 -1.27
N SER A 133 4.95 -8.27 -0.07
CA SER A 133 5.10 -6.83 0.14
C SER A 133 6.32 -6.26 -0.60
N ALA A 134 7.48 -6.95 -0.51
CA ALA A 134 8.69 -6.53 -1.20
C ALA A 134 8.55 -6.62 -2.74
N LEU A 135 7.90 -7.66 -3.25
CA LEU A 135 7.64 -7.83 -4.69
C LEU A 135 6.66 -6.77 -5.22
N CYS A 136 5.57 -6.51 -4.51
CA CYS A 136 4.58 -5.51 -4.90
C CYS A 136 5.15 -4.08 -4.87
N MET A 137 6.06 -3.79 -3.95
CA MET A 137 6.72 -2.48 -3.87
C MET A 137 7.67 -2.25 -5.05
N ASP A 138 8.35 -3.28 -5.56
CA ASP A 138 9.30 -3.18 -6.65
C ASP A 138 8.62 -3.32 -8.01
N LYS A 139 8.36 -2.19 -8.68
CA LYS A 139 7.62 -2.13 -9.95
C LYS A 139 8.19 -3.05 -11.03
N GLU A 140 9.51 -3.12 -11.16
CA GLU A 140 10.14 -4.00 -12.14
C GLU A 140 9.85 -5.47 -11.86
N LEU A 141 10.04 -5.91 -10.61
CA LEU A 141 9.85 -7.31 -10.23
C LEU A 141 8.36 -7.70 -10.31
N ALA A 142 7.46 -6.82 -9.84
CA ALA A 142 6.03 -7.02 -9.97
C ALA A 142 5.61 -7.17 -11.44
N HIS A 143 6.05 -6.27 -12.32
CA HIS A 143 5.75 -6.32 -13.77
C HIS A 143 6.27 -7.62 -14.39
N LYS A 144 7.50 -8.03 -14.13
CA LYS A 144 8.08 -9.28 -14.67
C LYS A 144 7.28 -10.52 -14.27
N LEU A 145 6.87 -10.61 -13.01
CA LEU A 145 6.10 -11.75 -12.51
C LEU A 145 4.68 -11.77 -13.12
N VAL A 146 4.03 -10.63 -13.15
CA VAL A 146 2.68 -10.47 -13.70
C VAL A 146 2.65 -10.74 -15.20
N GLN A 147 3.68 -10.27 -15.94
CA GLN A 147 3.84 -10.56 -17.37
C GLN A 147 4.05 -12.06 -17.62
N ALA A 148 4.83 -12.74 -16.78
CA ALA A 148 5.03 -14.18 -16.87
C ALA A 148 3.73 -14.97 -16.60
N ALA A 149 2.77 -14.39 -15.89
CA ALA A 149 1.43 -14.95 -15.69
C ALA A 149 0.44 -14.62 -16.83
N GLY A 150 0.88 -13.95 -17.88
CA GLY A 150 0.08 -13.65 -19.07
C GLY A 150 -0.75 -12.36 -19.00
N ILE A 151 -0.49 -11.49 -18.05
CA ILE A 151 -1.12 -10.16 -17.97
C ILE A 151 -0.19 -9.12 -18.63
N ASP A 152 -0.75 -8.25 -19.45
CA ASP A 152 0.00 -7.17 -20.08
C ASP A 152 0.56 -6.20 -19.03
N THR A 153 1.78 -5.72 -19.30
CA THR A 153 2.46 -4.66 -18.52
C THR A 153 2.98 -3.58 -19.47
N PRO A 154 3.22 -2.34 -19.02
CA PRO A 154 3.85 -1.35 -19.86
C PRO A 154 5.22 -1.84 -20.36
N SER A 155 5.55 -1.58 -21.62
CA SER A 155 6.92 -1.74 -22.10
C SER A 155 7.82 -0.83 -21.28
N SER A 156 8.90 -1.36 -20.71
CA SER A 156 9.72 -0.63 -19.76
C SER A 156 11.20 -0.93 -19.87
N LEU A 157 12.01 0.04 -19.49
CA LEU A 157 13.45 -0.06 -19.27
C LEU A 157 13.74 0.17 -17.79
N THR A 158 14.47 -0.74 -17.16
CA THR A 158 14.97 -0.55 -15.81
C THR A 158 16.42 -0.14 -15.84
N ILE A 159 16.75 0.90 -15.07
CA ILE A 159 18.10 1.47 -15.03
C ILE A 159 18.60 1.62 -13.59
N HIS A 160 19.93 1.57 -13.46
CA HIS A 160 20.64 1.81 -12.21
C HIS A 160 21.57 3.03 -12.35
N ARG A 161 21.88 3.67 -11.22
CA ARG A 161 22.71 4.90 -11.19
C ARG A 161 24.10 4.74 -11.81
N SER A 162 24.61 3.51 -11.90
CA SER A 162 25.94 3.22 -12.47
C SER A 162 25.96 3.12 -13.98
N GLU A 163 24.83 3.15 -14.65
CA GLU A 163 24.74 3.01 -16.11
C GLU A 163 25.08 4.32 -16.83
N ARG A 164 25.51 4.18 -18.07
CA ARG A 164 25.90 5.32 -18.90
C ARG A 164 24.67 6.03 -19.44
N MET A 165 24.47 7.26 -19.02
CA MET A 165 23.27 8.06 -19.34
C MET A 165 22.97 8.10 -20.85
N GLU A 166 23.98 8.22 -21.70
CA GLU A 166 23.77 8.31 -23.14
C GLU A 166 23.19 7.03 -23.77
N GLU A 167 23.60 5.86 -23.26
CA GLU A 167 23.06 4.56 -23.67
C GLU A 167 21.62 4.41 -23.19
N VAL A 168 21.36 4.74 -21.93
CA VAL A 168 20.02 4.75 -21.31
C VAL A 168 19.04 5.62 -22.10
N LEU A 169 19.45 6.84 -22.45
CA LEU A 169 18.58 7.76 -23.20
C LEU A 169 18.23 7.20 -24.58
N SER A 170 19.19 6.58 -25.27
CA SER A 170 18.95 5.99 -26.60
C SER A 170 18.00 4.79 -26.52
N GLU A 171 18.14 3.94 -25.52
CA GLU A 171 17.24 2.79 -25.32
C GLU A 171 15.82 3.23 -24.89
N ALA A 172 15.72 4.21 -24.00
CA ALA A 172 14.43 4.74 -23.57
C ALA A 172 13.66 5.43 -24.71
N GLU A 173 14.36 6.17 -25.59
CA GLU A 173 13.74 6.79 -26.78
C GLU A 173 13.11 5.76 -27.73
N ALA A 174 13.64 4.54 -27.79
CA ALA A 174 13.07 3.46 -28.59
C ALA A 174 11.69 2.99 -28.06
N LEU A 175 11.33 3.26 -26.81
CA LEU A 175 10.00 3.00 -26.27
C LEU A 175 8.94 3.98 -26.81
N GLY A 176 9.35 5.17 -27.29
CA GLY A 176 8.48 6.20 -27.85
C GLY A 176 7.83 7.10 -26.80
N PHE A 177 7.97 8.42 -26.96
CA PHE A 177 7.34 9.43 -26.10
C PHE A 177 5.81 9.50 -26.28
N PRO A 178 5.05 9.88 -25.23
CA PRO A 178 5.51 10.23 -23.89
C PRO A 178 5.86 9.00 -23.04
N LEU A 179 6.81 9.19 -22.09
CA LEU A 179 7.24 8.17 -21.16
C LEU A 179 6.95 8.58 -19.72
N PHE A 180 6.87 7.59 -18.83
CA PHE A 180 6.86 7.79 -17.38
C PHE A 180 8.17 7.33 -16.77
N VAL A 181 8.83 8.20 -16.03
CA VAL A 181 10.04 7.89 -15.26
C VAL A 181 9.67 7.78 -13.80
N LYS A 182 9.95 6.62 -13.19
CA LYS A 182 9.48 6.29 -11.84
C LYS A 182 10.63 5.70 -11.00
N PRO A 183 10.79 6.10 -9.73
CA PRO A 183 11.57 5.29 -8.79
C PRO A 183 10.94 3.90 -8.70
N ALA A 184 11.74 2.84 -8.71
CA ALA A 184 11.21 1.47 -8.74
C ALA A 184 10.44 1.11 -7.47
N ARG A 185 10.87 1.62 -6.31
CA ARG A 185 10.36 1.28 -4.97
C ARG A 185 9.89 2.52 -4.21
N SER A 186 8.99 3.28 -4.83
CA SER A 186 8.37 4.47 -4.22
C SER A 186 6.86 4.40 -4.40
N GLY A 187 6.11 4.76 -3.36
CA GLY A 187 4.66 4.90 -3.36
C GLY A 187 4.21 6.33 -3.67
N SER A 188 2.88 6.52 -3.69
CA SER A 188 2.21 7.83 -3.78
C SER A 188 2.71 8.77 -4.87
N SER A 189 3.12 8.24 -6.00
CA SER A 189 3.65 9.02 -7.15
C SER A 189 4.88 9.88 -6.83
N LEU A 190 5.56 9.65 -5.70
CA LEU A 190 6.74 10.41 -5.32
C LEU A 190 7.90 10.13 -6.28
N GLY A 191 8.45 11.20 -6.88
CA GLY A 191 9.57 11.11 -7.83
C GLY A 191 9.17 10.66 -9.24
N ILE A 192 7.87 10.54 -9.54
CA ILE A 192 7.39 10.19 -10.88
C ILE A 192 7.35 11.44 -11.78
N SER A 193 7.78 11.29 -13.02
CA SER A 193 7.72 12.33 -14.04
C SER A 193 7.16 11.78 -15.35
N LYS A 194 6.21 12.50 -15.97
CA LYS A 194 5.83 12.28 -17.37
C LYS A 194 6.71 13.14 -18.25
N VAL A 195 7.34 12.54 -19.26
CA VAL A 195 8.35 13.19 -20.09
C VAL A 195 8.00 13.03 -21.56
N ASN A 196 8.21 14.09 -22.35
CA ASN A 196 7.78 14.16 -23.75
C ASN A 196 8.95 14.26 -24.74
N ASN A 197 10.16 14.42 -24.23
CA ASN A 197 11.38 14.55 -25.04
C ASN A 197 12.62 14.15 -24.23
N ARG A 198 13.76 14.04 -24.92
CA ARG A 198 15.05 13.63 -24.35
C ARG A 198 15.51 14.51 -23.18
N GLN A 199 15.31 15.83 -23.28
CA GLN A 199 15.73 16.74 -22.21
C GLN A 199 14.91 16.54 -20.93
N GLU A 200 13.60 16.42 -21.06
CA GLU A 200 12.71 16.10 -19.93
C GLU A 200 13.03 14.72 -19.36
N LEU A 201 13.37 13.73 -20.22
CA LEU A 201 13.76 12.38 -19.81
C LEU A 201 15.00 12.43 -18.90
N THR A 202 16.04 13.17 -19.29
CA THR A 202 17.25 13.33 -18.47
C THR A 202 16.91 13.90 -17.08
N THR A 203 16.15 15.00 -17.05
CA THR A 203 15.73 15.63 -15.79
C THR A 203 14.87 14.69 -14.94
N GLY A 204 13.95 13.95 -15.59
CA GLY A 204 13.09 12.97 -14.91
C GLY A 204 13.88 11.82 -14.28
N ILE A 205 14.90 11.31 -14.97
CA ILE A 205 15.79 10.27 -14.45
C ILE A 205 16.58 10.78 -13.23
N GLU A 206 17.15 11.97 -13.30
CA GLU A 206 17.89 12.59 -12.19
C GLU A 206 16.97 12.77 -10.98
N HIS A 207 15.74 13.25 -11.20
CA HIS A 207 14.74 13.42 -10.14
C HIS A 207 14.33 12.08 -9.50
N ALA A 208 14.07 11.04 -10.31
CA ALA A 208 13.71 9.72 -9.79
C ALA A 208 14.85 9.09 -8.96
N PHE A 209 16.10 9.30 -9.35
CA PHE A 209 17.27 8.83 -8.61
C PHE A 209 17.48 9.52 -7.25
N ILE A 210 16.80 10.62 -6.95
CA ILE A 210 16.79 11.19 -5.58
C ILE A 210 16.09 10.22 -4.61
N HIS A 211 15.08 9.49 -5.10
CA HIS A 211 14.19 8.67 -4.29
C HIS A 211 14.55 7.19 -4.25
N ASP A 212 15.20 6.66 -5.31
CA ASP A 212 15.64 5.25 -5.37
C ASP A 212 16.95 5.14 -6.17
N SER A 213 17.71 4.08 -5.90
CA SER A 213 18.89 3.69 -6.68
C SER A 213 18.54 2.94 -7.99
N LYS A 214 17.28 2.53 -8.15
CA LYS A 214 16.71 1.84 -9.30
C LYS A 214 15.53 2.66 -9.85
N VAL A 215 15.51 2.90 -11.15
CA VAL A 215 14.49 3.69 -11.84
C VAL A 215 13.89 2.86 -12.96
N VAL A 216 12.59 2.95 -13.15
CA VAL A 216 11.85 2.32 -14.24
C VAL A 216 11.34 3.42 -15.17
N ILE A 217 11.60 3.27 -16.46
CA ILE A 217 11.10 4.13 -17.54
C ILE A 217 10.06 3.34 -18.29
N GLU A 218 8.83 3.81 -18.33
CA GLU A 218 7.69 3.08 -18.88
C GLU A 218 7.01 3.83 -20.01
N GLN A 219 6.53 3.09 -20.98
CA GLN A 219 5.67 3.62 -22.03
C GLN A 219 4.35 4.12 -21.45
N ASN A 220 3.86 5.26 -21.97
CA ASN A 220 2.53 5.74 -21.61
C ASN A 220 1.43 4.81 -22.14
N ILE A 221 0.51 4.41 -21.28
CA ILE A 221 -0.65 3.61 -21.66
C ILE A 221 -1.83 4.53 -21.95
N ASN A 222 -2.39 4.43 -23.16
CA ASN A 222 -3.59 5.15 -23.56
C ASN A 222 -4.83 4.43 -23.02
N GLY A 223 -5.41 4.95 -21.96
CA GLY A 223 -6.55 4.38 -21.27
C GLY A 223 -6.87 5.16 -20.01
N PHE A 224 -7.65 4.58 -19.13
CA PHE A 224 -7.96 5.12 -17.81
C PHE A 224 -7.66 4.08 -16.74
N GLU A 225 -7.39 4.55 -15.54
CA GLU A 225 -7.07 3.66 -14.42
C GLU A 225 -8.35 3.07 -13.82
N VAL A 226 -8.34 1.76 -13.60
CA VAL A 226 -9.34 1.02 -12.84
C VAL A 226 -8.68 0.37 -11.63
N GLY A 227 -9.36 0.42 -10.49
CA GLY A 227 -8.90 -0.21 -9.25
C GLY A 227 -9.81 -1.36 -8.85
N CYS A 228 -9.22 -2.35 -8.20
CA CYS A 228 -9.92 -3.53 -7.72
C CYS A 228 -9.47 -3.86 -6.29
N ALA A 229 -10.40 -3.76 -5.32
CA ALA A 229 -10.14 -4.21 -3.96
C ALA A 229 -10.27 -5.74 -3.89
N VAL A 230 -9.24 -6.40 -3.36
CA VAL A 230 -9.23 -7.84 -3.12
C VAL A 230 -9.08 -8.07 -1.61
N LEU A 231 -9.95 -8.90 -1.01
CA LEU A 231 -9.96 -9.22 0.41
C LEU A 231 -10.07 -10.74 0.60
N GLY A 232 -9.08 -11.35 1.21
CA GLY A 232 -9.09 -12.77 1.53
C GLY A 232 -7.85 -13.52 1.06
N ASN A 233 -7.80 -14.82 1.38
CA ASN A 233 -6.67 -15.68 1.09
C ASN A 233 -6.99 -16.68 -0.03
N SER A 234 -7.53 -17.85 0.27
CA SER A 234 -7.80 -18.91 -0.71
C SER A 234 -8.97 -18.58 -1.67
N ASP A 235 -10.02 -17.96 -1.14
CA ASP A 235 -11.22 -17.57 -1.90
C ASP A 235 -11.55 -16.08 -1.63
N PRO A 236 -10.79 -15.16 -2.23
CA PRO A 236 -10.90 -13.76 -1.91
C PRO A 236 -12.16 -13.13 -2.50
N ILE A 237 -12.76 -12.23 -1.72
CA ILE A 237 -13.83 -11.33 -2.15
C ILE A 237 -13.22 -10.23 -3.01
N ILE A 238 -13.88 -9.91 -4.12
CA ILE A 238 -13.49 -8.81 -5.00
C ILE A 238 -14.57 -7.72 -4.92
N GLY A 239 -14.14 -6.51 -4.56
CA GLY A 239 -15.02 -5.35 -4.45
C GLY A 239 -15.58 -4.87 -5.78
N VAL A 240 -16.40 -3.83 -5.71
CA VAL A 240 -16.86 -3.11 -6.90
C VAL A 240 -15.68 -2.35 -7.51
N ILE A 241 -15.51 -2.45 -8.82
CA ILE A 241 -14.41 -1.77 -9.53
C ILE A 241 -14.67 -0.26 -9.53
N ASP A 242 -13.65 0.51 -9.24
CA ASP A 242 -13.67 1.96 -9.44
C ASP A 242 -12.88 2.39 -10.69
N GLU A 243 -13.10 3.61 -11.11
CA GLU A 243 -12.43 4.25 -12.24
C GLU A 243 -11.93 5.63 -11.81
N ILE A 244 -10.70 5.97 -12.17
CA ILE A 244 -10.16 7.31 -12.00
C ILE A 244 -10.30 8.09 -13.31
N GLU A 245 -11.12 9.13 -13.30
CA GLU A 245 -11.23 10.12 -14.36
C GLU A 245 -10.31 11.31 -14.06
N LEU A 246 -9.33 11.52 -14.91
CA LEU A 246 -8.39 12.64 -14.80
C LEU A 246 -8.91 13.84 -15.62
N GLN A 247 -9.05 15.02 -15.00
CA GLN A 247 -9.32 16.28 -15.72
C GLN A 247 -8.02 16.94 -16.22
N GLY A 248 -6.84 16.36 -15.87
CA GLY A 248 -5.51 16.83 -16.23
C GLY A 248 -4.63 15.70 -16.81
N HIS A 249 -3.35 15.97 -16.93
CA HIS A 249 -2.45 15.06 -17.64
C HIS A 249 -1.86 13.94 -16.76
N PHE A 250 -2.00 13.96 -15.43
CA PHE A 250 -1.34 13.00 -14.54
C PHE A 250 -1.93 12.98 -13.12
N PHE A 251 -2.07 11.78 -12.52
CA PHE A 251 -2.52 11.58 -11.13
C PHE A 251 -1.30 11.63 -10.20
N ASP A 252 -0.88 12.84 -9.83
CA ASP A 252 0.27 13.06 -8.97
C ASP A 252 -0.04 12.89 -7.47
N PHE A 253 0.97 13.12 -6.62
CA PHE A 253 0.83 13.03 -5.17
C PHE A 253 -0.28 13.94 -4.62
N SER A 254 -0.38 15.17 -5.12
CA SER A 254 -1.39 16.14 -4.67
C SER A 254 -2.80 15.65 -5.04
N GLU A 255 -2.97 15.13 -6.26
CA GLU A 255 -4.25 14.62 -6.76
C GLU A 255 -4.74 13.38 -6.03
N LYS A 256 -3.84 12.46 -5.63
CA LYS A 256 -4.22 11.24 -4.88
C LYS A 256 -4.93 11.55 -3.55
N TYR A 257 -4.66 12.71 -2.95
CA TYR A 257 -5.20 13.07 -1.64
C TYR A 257 -6.16 14.25 -1.64
N SER A 258 -6.05 15.17 -2.61
CA SER A 258 -6.92 16.35 -2.71
C SER A 258 -8.12 16.15 -3.64
N LEU A 259 -8.01 15.26 -4.64
CA LEU A 259 -9.03 15.04 -5.70
C LEU A 259 -9.52 16.33 -6.36
N ILE A 260 -8.63 17.31 -6.52
CA ILE A 260 -9.00 18.64 -7.06
C ILE A 260 -9.27 18.56 -8.56
N SER A 261 -8.47 17.77 -9.30
CA SER A 261 -8.58 17.61 -10.76
C SER A 261 -8.86 16.16 -11.18
N SER A 262 -9.28 15.30 -10.24
CA SER A 262 -9.65 13.92 -10.51
C SER A 262 -10.99 13.57 -9.90
N LYS A 263 -11.69 12.64 -10.52
CA LYS A 263 -12.97 12.12 -10.04
C LYS A 263 -12.93 10.60 -10.01
N ILE A 264 -13.37 10.02 -8.90
CA ILE A 264 -13.52 8.59 -8.75
C ILE A 264 -14.98 8.22 -9.07
N HIS A 265 -15.16 7.32 -10.03
CA HIS A 265 -16.45 6.71 -10.35
C HIS A 265 -16.51 5.34 -9.70
N LEU A 266 -17.52 5.13 -8.87
CA LEU A 266 -17.78 3.85 -8.21
C LEU A 266 -19.30 3.55 -8.30
N PRO A 267 -19.73 2.58 -9.11
CA PRO A 267 -18.92 1.69 -9.96
C PRO A 267 -18.24 2.41 -11.14
N ALA A 268 -17.19 1.79 -11.69
CA ALA A 268 -16.56 2.20 -12.94
C ALA A 268 -17.57 2.21 -14.11
N ARG A 269 -17.39 3.11 -15.07
CA ARG A 269 -18.26 3.30 -16.24
C ARG A 269 -17.94 2.29 -17.36
N ILE A 270 -17.90 1.01 -17.01
CA ILE A 270 -17.60 -0.13 -17.92
C ILE A 270 -18.77 -1.11 -17.95
N ASN A 271 -18.86 -1.90 -19.01
CA ASN A 271 -19.88 -2.95 -19.10
C ASN A 271 -19.53 -4.18 -18.23
N GLU A 272 -20.50 -5.06 -18.00
CA GLU A 272 -20.35 -6.23 -17.12
C GLU A 272 -19.26 -7.21 -17.60
N ASP A 273 -19.14 -7.46 -18.91
CA ASP A 273 -18.13 -8.35 -19.47
C ASP A 273 -16.71 -7.81 -19.21
N THR A 274 -16.52 -6.50 -19.36
CA THR A 274 -15.26 -5.83 -19.04
C THR A 274 -14.99 -5.88 -17.54
N ALA A 275 -16.01 -5.65 -16.70
CA ALA A 275 -15.88 -5.73 -15.26
C ALA A 275 -15.45 -7.13 -14.80
N MET A 276 -16.00 -8.20 -15.39
CA MET A 276 -15.56 -9.58 -15.11
C MET A 276 -14.08 -9.78 -15.44
N LYS A 277 -13.64 -9.35 -16.63
CA LYS A 277 -12.23 -9.46 -17.04
C LYS A 277 -11.28 -8.69 -16.11
N VAL A 278 -11.68 -7.49 -15.67
CA VAL A 278 -10.91 -6.71 -14.69
C VAL A 278 -10.76 -7.51 -13.38
N LYS A 279 -11.84 -8.09 -12.87
CA LYS A 279 -11.83 -8.91 -11.65
C LYS A 279 -10.95 -10.15 -11.79
N GLU A 280 -11.05 -10.86 -12.90
CA GLU A 280 -10.22 -12.05 -13.20
C GLU A 280 -8.75 -11.69 -13.28
N SER A 281 -8.41 -10.58 -13.95
CA SER A 281 -7.04 -10.07 -14.04
C SER A 281 -6.52 -9.67 -12.67
N ALA A 282 -7.31 -8.94 -11.87
CA ALA A 282 -6.93 -8.55 -10.51
C ALA A 282 -6.67 -9.76 -9.61
N LEU A 283 -7.51 -10.79 -9.70
CA LEU A 283 -7.32 -12.03 -8.95
C LEU A 283 -6.07 -12.79 -9.39
N THR A 284 -5.79 -12.83 -10.69
CA THR A 284 -4.57 -13.44 -11.24
C THR A 284 -3.32 -12.71 -10.73
N ILE A 285 -3.32 -11.37 -10.77
CA ILE A 285 -2.23 -10.53 -10.26
C ILE A 285 -2.03 -10.77 -8.76
N TYR A 286 -3.10 -10.71 -7.98
CA TYR A 286 -3.09 -10.92 -6.53
C TYR A 286 -2.42 -12.26 -6.16
N LYS A 287 -2.85 -13.35 -6.82
CA LYS A 287 -2.29 -14.68 -6.61
C LYS A 287 -0.85 -14.81 -7.09
N THR A 288 -0.52 -14.24 -8.24
CA THR A 288 0.84 -14.28 -8.82
C THR A 288 1.87 -13.61 -7.93
N LEU A 289 1.51 -12.49 -7.31
CA LEU A 289 2.39 -11.76 -6.39
C LEU A 289 2.35 -12.33 -4.95
N GLY A 290 1.60 -13.41 -4.71
CA GLY A 290 1.51 -14.06 -3.41
C GLY A 290 0.81 -13.19 -2.34
N CYS A 291 -0.09 -12.29 -2.76
CA CYS A 291 -0.84 -11.46 -1.85
C CYS A 291 -1.78 -12.29 -0.97
N ARG A 292 -2.01 -11.81 0.26
CA ARG A 292 -2.95 -12.37 1.21
C ARG A 292 -3.58 -11.26 2.06
N GLY A 293 -4.66 -11.60 2.78
CA GLY A 293 -5.40 -10.65 3.60
C GLY A 293 -6.09 -9.62 2.73
N PHE A 294 -5.37 -8.64 2.25
CA PHE A 294 -5.94 -7.59 1.40
C PHE A 294 -4.90 -6.91 0.50
N ALA A 295 -5.36 -6.40 -0.63
CA ALA A 295 -4.61 -5.48 -1.48
C ALA A 295 -5.55 -4.75 -2.44
N ARG A 296 -5.12 -3.59 -2.97
CA ARG A 296 -5.75 -2.95 -4.12
C ARG A 296 -4.87 -3.16 -5.34
N VAL A 297 -5.45 -3.76 -6.37
CA VAL A 297 -4.81 -3.96 -7.67
C VAL A 297 -5.24 -2.84 -8.59
N ASP A 298 -4.30 -2.06 -9.07
CA ASP A 298 -4.52 -0.93 -9.99
C ASP A 298 -4.03 -1.31 -11.39
N MET A 299 -4.88 -1.10 -12.41
CA MET A 299 -4.63 -1.45 -13.81
C MET A 299 -5.09 -0.32 -14.72
N PHE A 300 -4.54 -0.26 -15.91
CA PHE A 300 -5.08 0.57 -17.00
C PHE A 300 -5.99 -0.27 -17.88
N LEU A 301 -7.19 0.24 -18.14
CA LEU A 301 -8.08 -0.25 -19.19
C LEU A 301 -7.88 0.61 -20.44
N THR A 302 -7.32 0.00 -21.47
CA THR A 302 -7.06 0.69 -22.73
C THR A 302 -8.33 0.86 -23.57
N THR A 303 -8.29 1.76 -24.55
CA THR A 303 -9.43 2.02 -25.45
C THR A 303 -9.78 0.83 -26.35
N ASP A 304 -8.84 -0.08 -26.58
CA ASP A 304 -9.04 -1.35 -27.31
C ASP A 304 -9.40 -2.52 -26.38
N GLY A 305 -9.63 -2.26 -25.08
CA GLY A 305 -10.16 -3.20 -24.10
C GLY A 305 -9.14 -4.13 -23.46
N ARG A 306 -7.82 -3.85 -23.57
CA ARG A 306 -6.79 -4.62 -22.87
C ARG A 306 -6.64 -4.14 -21.42
N MET A 307 -6.33 -5.08 -20.52
CA MET A 307 -5.92 -4.79 -19.14
C MET A 307 -4.40 -4.74 -19.08
N VAL A 308 -3.87 -3.61 -18.62
CA VAL A 308 -2.43 -3.43 -18.45
C VAL A 308 -2.15 -3.18 -16.97
N PHE A 309 -1.36 -4.03 -16.34
CA PHE A 309 -1.04 -3.92 -14.91
C PHE A 309 -0.25 -2.65 -14.62
N ASN A 310 -0.62 -1.94 -13.56
CA ASN A 310 0.10 -0.77 -13.05
C ASN A 310 0.86 -1.10 -11.76
N GLU A 311 0.13 -1.29 -10.66
CA GLU A 311 0.74 -1.57 -9.34
C GLU A 311 -0.23 -2.34 -8.42
N VAL A 312 0.31 -2.89 -7.33
CA VAL A 312 -0.45 -3.43 -6.20
C VAL A 312 -0.09 -2.66 -4.94
N ASN A 313 -1.11 -2.18 -4.23
CA ASN A 313 -0.96 -1.55 -2.93
C ASN A 313 -1.31 -2.58 -1.85
N THR A 314 -0.33 -3.04 -1.09
CA THR A 314 -0.48 -4.10 -0.09
C THR A 314 -1.02 -3.61 1.25
N ILE A 315 -0.94 -2.31 1.52
CA ILE A 315 -1.65 -1.61 2.60
C ILE A 315 -2.33 -0.38 2.01
N PRO A 316 -3.44 -0.53 1.27
CA PRO A 316 -4.14 0.60 0.67
C PRO A 316 -4.68 1.55 1.74
N GLY A 317 -4.91 2.81 1.38
CA GLY A 317 -5.50 3.78 2.29
C GLY A 317 -6.82 3.29 2.89
N PHE A 318 -7.03 3.57 4.18
CA PHE A 318 -8.15 3.07 4.98
C PHE A 318 -8.99 4.19 5.64
N THR A 319 -8.98 5.41 5.08
CA THR A 319 -9.94 6.45 5.52
C THR A 319 -11.33 6.16 4.98
N SER A 320 -12.36 6.80 5.52
CA SER A 320 -13.74 6.70 4.99
C SER A 320 -13.88 7.11 3.52
N ASN A 321 -12.93 7.90 3.01
CA ASN A 321 -12.89 8.36 1.61
C ASN A 321 -11.92 7.56 0.74
N SER A 322 -11.23 6.57 1.30
CA SER A 322 -10.26 5.77 0.57
C SER A 322 -10.93 4.79 -0.39
N ARG A 323 -10.30 4.58 -1.55
CA ARG A 323 -10.82 3.72 -2.62
C ARG A 323 -11.10 2.29 -2.13
N TYR A 324 -10.14 1.68 -1.42
CA TYR A 324 -10.23 0.28 -1.01
C TYR A 324 -11.48 -0.04 -0.16
N PRO A 325 -11.72 0.61 1.00
CA PRO A 325 -12.93 0.33 1.79
C PRO A 325 -14.20 0.68 1.03
N ASN A 326 -14.22 1.75 0.22
CA ASN A 326 -15.40 2.15 -0.53
C ASN A 326 -15.79 1.11 -1.60
N MET A 327 -14.82 0.47 -2.29
CA MET A 327 -15.08 -0.61 -3.24
C MET A 327 -15.77 -1.82 -2.56
N LEU A 328 -15.36 -2.18 -1.35
CA LEU A 328 -15.96 -3.27 -0.58
C LEU A 328 -17.31 -2.88 0.01
N GLN A 329 -17.47 -1.65 0.49
CA GLN A 329 -18.77 -1.15 0.96
C GLN A 329 -19.81 -1.12 -0.17
N ALA A 330 -19.41 -0.75 -1.38
CA ALA A 330 -20.28 -0.81 -2.55
C ALA A 330 -20.70 -2.25 -2.92
N SER A 331 -19.97 -3.26 -2.47
CA SER A 331 -20.36 -4.67 -2.58
C SER A 331 -21.24 -5.18 -1.43
N GLY A 332 -21.61 -4.32 -0.46
CA GLY A 332 -22.54 -4.62 0.62
C GLY A 332 -21.88 -4.88 1.99
N MET A 333 -20.57 -4.78 2.14
CA MET A 333 -19.89 -4.91 3.42
C MET A 333 -19.94 -3.58 4.20
N THR A 334 -20.07 -3.65 5.52
CA THR A 334 -19.81 -2.45 6.34
C THR A 334 -18.31 -2.29 6.56
N TYR A 335 -17.87 -1.08 6.94
CA TYR A 335 -16.47 -0.83 7.27
C TYR A 335 -15.99 -1.75 8.43
N ALA A 336 -16.82 -1.94 9.43
CA ALA A 336 -16.53 -2.85 10.55
C ALA A 336 -16.43 -4.31 10.11
N ASP A 337 -17.26 -4.77 9.15
CA ASP A 337 -17.17 -6.13 8.61
C ASP A 337 -15.82 -6.35 7.91
N ILE A 338 -15.35 -5.36 7.14
CA ILE A 338 -14.05 -5.42 6.47
C ILE A 338 -12.92 -5.61 7.50
N LEU A 339 -12.90 -4.79 8.57
CA LEU A 339 -11.88 -4.90 9.61
C LEU A 339 -11.94 -6.23 10.36
N ASN A 340 -13.15 -6.66 10.76
CA ASN A 340 -13.35 -7.93 11.45
C ASN A 340 -12.89 -9.10 10.59
N GLN A 341 -13.25 -9.13 9.31
CA GLN A 341 -12.86 -10.21 8.39
C GLN A 341 -11.34 -10.27 8.20
N LEU A 342 -10.66 -9.13 8.10
CA LEU A 342 -9.19 -9.08 8.00
C LEU A 342 -8.50 -9.65 9.24
N ILE A 343 -9.03 -9.35 10.43
CA ILE A 343 -8.49 -9.88 11.69
C ILE A 343 -8.77 -11.38 11.80
N GLU A 344 -9.98 -11.82 11.49
CA GLU A 344 -10.39 -13.23 11.56
C GLU A 344 -9.56 -14.09 10.60
N LEU A 345 -9.40 -13.66 9.33
CA LEU A 345 -8.51 -14.34 8.35
C LEU A 345 -7.08 -14.50 8.86
N THR A 346 -6.59 -13.53 9.63
CA THR A 346 -5.22 -13.58 10.18
C THR A 346 -5.13 -14.56 11.36
N ILE A 347 -6.18 -14.68 12.16
CA ILE A 347 -6.23 -15.59 13.31
C ILE A 347 -6.37 -17.05 12.84
N ASP A 348 -7.19 -17.30 11.83
CA ASP A 348 -7.50 -18.66 11.34
C ASP A 348 -6.32 -19.31 10.59
N GLU A 349 -5.37 -18.53 10.08
CA GLU A 349 -4.17 -19.05 9.41
C GLU A 349 -3.04 -19.47 10.39
N ASN A 350 -3.12 -19.13 11.66
CA ASN A 350 -2.07 -19.32 12.68
C ASN A 350 -2.53 -20.13 13.89
#